data_ca62c1fb50fe19af40a347189c1907cd
#
_entry.id   ca62c1fb50fe19af40a347189c1907cd
#
_cell.length_a   1.000
_cell.length_b   1.000
_cell.length_c   1.000
_cell.angle_alpha   90.00
_cell.angle_beta   90.00
_cell.angle_gamma   90.00
#
_symmetry.space_group_name_H-M   'P 1'
#
loop_
_entity.id
_entity.type
_entity.pdbx_description
1 polymer ?
#
loop_
_entity_poly.entity_id
_entity_poly.type
_entity_poly.pdbx_seq_one_letter_code
_entity_poly.pdbx_strand_id
1 'polypeptide(L)'
;PAYTELALYARVDENGKLELINELGINLGDNPETILKNLQNKNYNDRDIIYNNKLASDDKYSKIVRGVDEDTPARYNSDKRLLYGASGSSGKLVVFALRLDTYPKPKNNKVFYLGTNNPDIFWKLRREILSKFKNLPTLGDYLHRDCYDAAKKYSKDNFIVIEKLGTKFLPTLFNLKRNVDIIAGKIKFLPDKFSDRLMQFISLLFPNHLPKRMEKFRDRFEHHWIIEMSDEGINEARKYFNQFFN
;
A
#
# COMPACT_ATOMS: atom_id res chain seq x y z
N PRO A 1 -0.46 5.72 5.05
CA PRO A 1 -0.05 5.54 6.44
C PRO A 1 -1.03 4.60 7.14
N ALA A 2 -0.52 3.79 8.08
CA ALA A 2 -1.36 2.94 8.91
C ALA A 2 -1.94 3.81 10.03
N TYR A 3 -3.25 4.04 10.00
CA TYR A 3 -3.97 4.76 11.04
C TYR A 3 -4.55 3.75 12.03
N THR A 4 -3.70 3.17 12.86
CA THR A 4 -4.14 2.28 13.93
C THR A 4 -3.70 2.78 15.29
N GLU A 5 -4.60 2.75 16.27
CA GLU A 5 -4.29 2.94 17.67
C GLU A 5 -3.64 1.71 18.31
N LEU A 6 -3.72 0.57 17.61
CA LEU A 6 -3.28 -0.72 18.11
C LEU A 6 -1.85 -1.01 17.66
N ALA A 7 -0.86 -0.54 18.42
CA ALA A 7 0.54 -0.64 18.12
C ALA A 7 1.41 -1.04 19.32
N LEU A 8 2.52 -1.72 19.05
CA LEU A 8 3.63 -1.87 19.99
C LEU A 8 4.81 -1.03 19.46
N TYR A 9 5.25 -0.07 20.23
CA TYR A 9 6.30 0.84 19.82
C TYR A 9 7.19 1.29 20.98
N ALA A 10 8.42 1.65 20.68
CA ALA A 10 9.30 2.32 21.62
C ALA A 10 9.49 3.79 21.25
N ARG A 11 9.58 4.64 22.23
CA ARG A 11 9.90 6.07 22.10
C ARG A 11 10.85 6.50 23.18
N VAL A 12 11.50 7.63 22.98
CA VAL A 12 12.22 8.34 24.03
C VAL A 12 11.29 9.42 24.57
N ASP A 13 11.07 9.44 25.88
CA ASP A 13 10.23 10.43 26.55
C ASP A 13 10.93 11.81 26.64
N GLU A 14 10.28 12.80 27.23
CA GLU A 14 10.77 14.16 27.39
C GLU A 14 12.05 14.23 28.29
N ASN A 15 12.26 13.23 29.15
CA ASN A 15 13.42 13.12 30.02
C ASN A 15 14.56 12.31 29.41
N GLY A 16 14.43 11.89 28.14
CA GLY A 16 15.43 11.06 27.47
C GLY A 16 15.37 9.57 27.83
N LYS A 17 14.33 9.11 28.54
CA LYS A 17 14.15 7.71 28.92
C LYS A 17 13.49 6.93 27.81
N LEU A 18 14.02 5.74 27.51
CA LEU A 18 13.45 4.80 26.55
C LEU A 18 12.25 4.09 27.21
N GLU A 19 11.11 4.12 26.53
CA GLU A 19 9.87 3.45 26.93
C GLU A 19 9.38 2.52 25.83
N LEU A 20 8.94 1.30 26.22
CA LEU A 20 8.18 0.41 25.35
C LEU A 20 6.70 0.53 25.71
N ILE A 21 5.88 0.88 24.73
CA ILE A 21 4.44 1.10 24.91
C ILE A 21 3.69 0.01 24.15
N ASN A 22 2.90 -0.78 24.90
CA ASN A 22 2.05 -1.82 24.35
C ASN A 22 0.60 -1.34 24.27
N GLU A 23 0.20 -0.91 23.07
CA GLU A 23 -1.18 -0.55 22.74
C GLU A 23 -1.83 -1.55 21.76
N LEU A 24 -1.21 -2.73 21.53
CA LEU A 24 -1.77 -3.75 20.63
C LEU A 24 -3.15 -4.28 21.08
N GLY A 25 -3.53 -4.07 22.34
CA GLY A 25 -4.69 -4.72 22.93
C GLY A 25 -4.48 -6.23 23.10
N ILE A 26 -3.24 -6.65 23.35
CA ILE A 26 -2.85 -8.04 23.63
C ILE A 26 -2.00 -8.01 24.90
N ASN A 27 -2.39 -8.80 25.89
CA ASN A 27 -1.59 -8.99 27.10
C ASN A 27 -0.37 -9.85 26.79
N LEU A 28 0.80 -9.24 26.75
CA LEU A 28 2.08 -9.88 26.40
C LEU A 28 3.02 -9.95 27.63
N GLY A 29 2.58 -9.51 28.82
CA GLY A 29 3.39 -9.42 30.04
C GLY A 29 3.72 -7.98 30.42
N ASP A 30 4.49 -7.82 31.51
CA ASP A 30 4.64 -6.54 32.22
C ASP A 30 5.97 -5.82 31.97
N ASN A 31 6.93 -6.48 31.34
CA ASN A 31 8.23 -5.87 31.07
C ASN A 31 8.62 -6.00 29.59
N PRO A 32 9.48 -5.09 29.06
CA PRO A 32 9.82 -5.02 27.65
C PRO A 32 10.33 -6.33 27.04
N GLU A 33 11.20 -7.05 27.76
CA GLU A 33 11.80 -8.29 27.27
C GLU A 33 10.76 -9.39 27.12
N THR A 34 9.87 -9.54 28.10
CA THR A 34 8.77 -10.51 28.09
C THR A 34 7.79 -10.18 26.97
N ILE A 35 7.41 -8.89 26.82
CA ILE A 35 6.51 -8.43 25.77
C ILE A 35 7.06 -8.78 24.38
N LEU A 36 8.30 -8.41 24.10
CA LEU A 36 8.93 -8.66 22.81
C LEU A 36 9.10 -10.17 22.54
N LYS A 37 9.53 -10.94 23.54
CA LYS A 37 9.68 -12.41 23.44
C LYS A 37 8.35 -13.11 23.17
N ASN A 38 7.29 -12.74 23.90
CA ASN A 38 5.96 -13.34 23.74
C ASN A 38 5.37 -12.97 22.37
N LEU A 39 5.55 -11.74 21.90
CA LEU A 39 5.15 -11.36 20.56
C LEU A 39 5.89 -12.16 19.48
N GLN A 40 7.22 -12.24 19.57
CA GLN A 40 8.06 -12.93 18.60
C GLN A 40 7.71 -14.43 18.51
N ASN A 41 7.47 -15.08 19.65
CA ASN A 41 7.18 -16.51 19.73
C ASN A 41 5.69 -16.81 19.61
N LYS A 42 4.83 -15.80 19.45
CA LYS A 42 3.35 -15.92 19.43
C LYS A 42 2.80 -16.62 20.68
N ASN A 43 3.38 -16.34 21.84
CA ASN A 43 2.97 -16.86 23.14
C ASN A 43 1.79 -16.06 23.69
N TYR A 44 0.69 -16.05 22.99
CA TYR A 44 -0.59 -15.45 23.39
C TYR A 44 -1.72 -16.18 22.65
N ASN A 45 -2.92 -16.08 23.19
CA ASN A 45 -4.13 -16.70 22.67
C ASN A 45 -5.31 -15.72 22.73
N ASP A 46 -6.49 -16.14 22.31
CA ASP A 46 -7.68 -15.28 22.22
C ASP A 46 -8.09 -14.65 23.58
N ARG A 47 -7.73 -15.29 24.71
CA ARG A 47 -8.05 -14.75 26.06
C ARG A 47 -7.14 -13.59 26.44
N ASP A 48 -5.97 -13.50 25.83
CA ASP A 48 -5.01 -12.41 26.05
C ASP A 48 -5.37 -11.16 25.23
N ILE A 49 -6.35 -11.27 24.31
CA ILE A 49 -6.81 -10.16 23.46
C ILE A 49 -7.83 -9.33 24.22
N ILE A 50 -7.48 -8.07 24.44
CA ILE A 50 -8.33 -7.07 25.09
C ILE A 50 -9.11 -6.34 24.00
N TYR A 51 -10.42 -6.52 24.00
CA TYR A 51 -11.32 -5.76 23.14
C TYR A 51 -11.68 -4.45 23.83
N ASN A 52 -11.06 -3.38 23.37
CA ASN A 52 -11.32 -2.01 23.83
C ASN A 52 -11.90 -1.17 22.67
N ASN A 53 -12.23 0.09 22.93
CA ASN A 53 -12.78 0.99 21.91
C ASN A 53 -11.73 1.54 20.94
N LYS A 54 -10.48 1.06 20.98
CA LYS A 54 -9.43 1.47 20.06
C LYS A 54 -9.62 0.83 18.69
N LEU A 55 -9.30 1.57 17.64
CA LEU A 55 -9.53 1.18 16.27
C LEU A 55 -8.26 0.58 15.65
N ALA A 56 -8.42 -0.52 14.94
CA ALA A 56 -7.38 -1.09 14.08
C ALA A 56 -7.35 -0.42 12.71
N SER A 57 -8.47 0.19 12.27
CA SER A 57 -8.58 0.95 11.03
C SER A 57 -9.55 2.13 11.19
N ASP A 58 -9.48 3.08 10.22
CA ASP A 58 -10.44 4.20 10.15
C ASP A 58 -11.79 3.69 9.61
N ASP A 59 -12.75 3.49 10.50
CA ASP A 59 -14.11 3.02 10.19
C ASP A 59 -14.99 4.10 9.52
N LYS A 60 -14.55 5.36 9.56
CA LYS A 60 -15.30 6.51 9.03
C LYS A 60 -14.87 6.93 7.62
N TYR A 61 -13.74 6.40 7.15
CA TYR A 61 -13.16 6.83 5.87
C TYR A 61 -14.14 6.71 4.69
N SER A 62 -14.89 5.62 4.60
CA SER A 62 -15.86 5.39 3.52
C SER A 62 -17.01 6.42 3.48
N LYS A 63 -17.29 7.08 4.61
CA LYS A 63 -18.26 8.18 4.72
C LYS A 63 -17.61 9.52 4.41
N ILE A 64 -16.44 9.78 5.03
CA ILE A 64 -15.72 11.04 4.91
C ILE A 64 -15.26 11.29 3.47
N VAL A 65 -14.79 10.26 2.77
CA VAL A 65 -14.30 10.39 1.38
C VAL A 65 -15.38 10.83 0.38
N ARG A 66 -16.66 10.72 0.76
CA ARG A 66 -17.81 11.16 -0.05
C ARG A 66 -18.05 12.66 0.00
N GLY A 67 -17.51 13.34 0.98
CA GLY A 67 -17.53 14.80 1.10
C GLY A 67 -16.54 15.44 0.12
N VAL A 68 -16.85 15.39 -1.19
CA VAL A 68 -15.94 15.82 -2.25
C VAL A 68 -15.76 17.33 -2.34
N ASP A 69 -16.59 18.08 -1.64
CA ASP A 69 -16.57 19.55 -1.55
C ASP A 69 -16.08 20.08 -0.19
N GLU A 70 -15.64 19.17 0.69
CA GLU A 70 -15.08 19.56 1.99
C GLU A 70 -13.75 20.30 1.82
N ASP A 71 -13.48 21.29 2.68
CA ASP A 71 -12.26 22.10 2.66
C ASP A 71 -11.00 21.31 2.99
N THR A 72 -11.15 20.14 3.64
CA THR A 72 -10.05 19.28 4.03
C THR A 72 -10.11 17.94 3.31
N PRO A 73 -8.97 17.36 2.92
CA PRO A 73 -8.96 16.02 2.33
C PRO A 73 -9.49 14.98 3.33
N ALA A 74 -10.13 13.93 2.82
CA ALA A 74 -10.68 12.84 3.64
C ALA A 74 -9.62 12.15 4.51
N ARG A 75 -8.37 12.17 4.06
CA ARG A 75 -7.22 11.60 4.78
C ARG A 75 -5.95 12.41 4.50
N TYR A 76 -5.24 12.79 5.56
CA TYR A 76 -3.96 13.50 5.49
C TYR A 76 -3.09 13.21 6.72
N ASN A 77 -1.76 13.39 6.60
CA ASN A 77 -0.79 12.94 7.61
C ASN A 77 -0.87 13.69 8.96
N SER A 78 -1.37 14.92 8.95
CA SER A 78 -1.51 15.75 10.16
C SER A 78 -2.93 15.76 10.72
N ASP A 79 -3.75 14.80 10.36
CA ASP A 79 -5.12 14.69 10.84
C ASP A 79 -5.15 14.41 12.35
N LYS A 80 -5.55 15.43 13.12
CA LYS A 80 -5.59 15.35 14.60
C LYS A 80 -6.51 14.26 15.11
N ARG A 81 -7.49 13.82 14.32
CA ARG A 81 -8.42 12.73 14.70
C ARG A 81 -7.72 11.37 14.70
N LEU A 82 -6.59 11.25 13.98
CA LEU A 82 -5.86 10.02 13.71
C LEU A 82 -4.38 10.07 14.18
N LEU A 83 -4.06 11.03 15.06
CA LEU A 83 -2.73 11.13 15.68
C LEU A 83 -2.67 10.29 16.94
N TYR A 84 -2.49 9.00 16.78
CA TYR A 84 -2.25 8.07 17.87
C TYR A 84 -0.76 8.01 18.24
N GLY A 85 -0.43 7.30 19.32
CA GLY A 85 0.94 7.19 19.80
C GLY A 85 1.97 6.76 18.74
N ALA A 86 1.56 5.87 17.83
CA ALA A 86 2.42 5.40 16.73
C ALA A 86 2.33 6.23 15.44
N SER A 87 1.31 7.10 15.31
CA SER A 87 1.06 7.89 14.09
C SER A 87 1.61 9.30 14.23
N GLY A 88 2.06 9.90 13.12
CA GLY A 88 2.49 11.30 13.10
C GLY A 88 3.79 11.59 13.87
N SER A 89 4.57 10.58 14.23
CA SER A 89 5.77 10.70 15.05
C SER A 89 6.96 11.36 14.35
N SER A 90 6.91 11.51 13.04
CA SER A 90 8.02 12.04 12.21
C SER A 90 9.35 11.28 12.42
N GLY A 91 9.27 9.98 12.66
CA GLY A 91 10.44 9.11 12.83
C GLY A 91 11.06 9.09 14.23
N LYS A 92 10.41 9.68 15.24
CA LYS A 92 10.91 9.73 16.62
C LYS A 92 10.58 8.49 17.46
N LEU A 93 10.16 7.41 16.83
CA LEU A 93 9.83 6.15 17.50
C LEU A 93 10.17 4.95 16.63
N VAL A 94 10.20 3.76 17.25
CA VAL A 94 10.38 2.47 16.58
C VAL A 94 9.12 1.66 16.78
N VAL A 95 8.43 1.30 15.69
CA VAL A 95 7.26 0.42 15.72
C VAL A 95 7.71 -1.02 15.57
N PHE A 96 7.36 -1.88 16.52
CA PHE A 96 7.64 -3.31 16.49
C PHE A 96 6.51 -4.11 15.85
N ALA A 97 5.26 -3.73 16.15
CA ALA A 97 4.09 -4.41 15.62
C ALA A 97 2.90 -3.47 15.50
N LEU A 98 2.04 -3.77 14.53
CA LEU A 98 0.74 -3.13 14.33
C LEU A 98 -0.33 -4.20 14.26
N ARG A 99 -1.47 -3.94 14.90
CA ARG A 99 -2.68 -4.73 14.71
C ARG A 99 -3.56 -4.04 13.67
N LEU A 100 -3.96 -4.78 12.66
CA LEU A 100 -4.75 -4.29 11.53
C LEU A 100 -6.00 -5.15 11.38
N ASP A 101 -7.08 -4.54 10.90
CA ASP A 101 -8.26 -5.29 10.49
C ASP A 101 -8.01 -6.05 9.19
N THR A 102 -8.66 -7.19 9.07
CA THR A 102 -8.73 -7.97 7.85
C THR A 102 -10.18 -8.02 7.38
N TYR A 103 -10.37 -8.04 6.08
CA TYR A 103 -11.70 -8.03 5.46
C TYR A 103 -11.89 -9.29 4.62
N PRO A 104 -13.13 -9.82 4.51
CA PRO A 104 -13.41 -10.92 3.61
C PRO A 104 -12.98 -10.58 2.19
N LYS A 105 -12.33 -11.55 1.53
CA LYS A 105 -12.00 -11.39 0.12
C LYS A 105 -13.29 -11.32 -0.71
N PRO A 106 -13.46 -10.32 -1.59
CA PRO A 106 -14.60 -10.25 -2.50
C PRO A 106 -14.72 -11.52 -3.36
N LYS A 107 -15.95 -11.94 -3.67
CA LYS A 107 -16.19 -13.11 -4.53
C LYS A 107 -15.75 -12.85 -5.97
N ASN A 108 -16.00 -11.63 -6.44
CA ASN A 108 -15.66 -11.21 -7.80
C ASN A 108 -14.97 -9.86 -7.76
N ASN A 109 -13.89 -9.72 -8.54
CA ASN A 109 -13.20 -8.46 -8.76
C ASN A 109 -13.10 -8.18 -10.26
N LYS A 110 -13.21 -6.92 -10.64
CA LYS A 110 -12.98 -6.47 -12.00
C LYS A 110 -12.22 -5.15 -12.03
N VAL A 111 -11.19 -5.12 -12.86
CA VAL A 111 -10.40 -3.92 -13.09
C VAL A 111 -10.92 -3.23 -14.37
N PHE A 112 -11.22 -1.95 -14.23
CA PHE A 112 -11.48 -1.02 -15.33
C PHE A 112 -10.22 -0.19 -15.55
N TYR A 113 -9.73 -0.19 -16.77
CA TYR A 113 -8.57 0.59 -17.17
C TYR A 113 -9.04 1.70 -18.09
N LEU A 114 -8.97 2.93 -17.60
CA LEU A 114 -9.44 4.13 -18.29
C LEU A 114 -8.26 4.94 -18.80
N GLY A 115 -8.42 5.61 -19.94
CA GLY A 115 -7.40 6.48 -20.51
C GLY A 115 -7.98 7.78 -21.04
N THR A 116 -7.26 8.89 -20.88
CA THR A 116 -7.63 10.21 -21.40
C THR A 116 -6.38 11.05 -21.68
N ASN A 117 -6.52 12.07 -22.53
CA ASN A 117 -5.52 13.13 -22.73
C ASN A 117 -5.93 14.44 -22.03
N ASN A 118 -7.10 14.45 -21.36
CA ASN A 118 -7.56 15.58 -20.55
C ASN A 118 -7.72 15.14 -19.09
N PRO A 119 -6.87 15.56 -18.15
CA PRO A 119 -6.94 15.15 -16.74
C PRO A 119 -8.23 15.60 -16.03
N ASP A 120 -8.90 16.64 -16.51
CA ASP A 120 -10.16 17.12 -15.92
C ASP A 120 -11.28 16.08 -16.00
N ILE A 121 -11.22 15.20 -17.01
CA ILE A 121 -12.15 14.08 -17.14
C ILE A 121 -12.02 13.13 -15.92
N PHE A 122 -10.80 12.83 -15.51
CA PHE A 122 -10.59 11.98 -14.33
C PHE A 122 -10.94 12.68 -13.03
N TRP A 123 -10.70 13.99 -12.95
CA TRP A 123 -11.13 14.79 -11.82
C TRP A 123 -12.66 14.76 -11.65
N LYS A 124 -13.41 15.02 -12.73
CA LYS A 124 -14.86 14.94 -12.74
C LYS A 124 -15.35 13.53 -12.38
N LEU A 125 -14.79 12.52 -13.03
CA LEU A 125 -15.13 11.11 -12.80
C LEU A 125 -14.90 10.69 -11.35
N ARG A 126 -13.77 11.07 -10.75
CA ARG A 126 -13.48 10.81 -9.34
C ARG A 126 -14.54 11.41 -8.42
N ARG A 127 -14.91 12.66 -8.64
CA ARG A 127 -15.94 13.33 -7.85
C ARG A 127 -17.29 12.61 -7.96
N GLU A 128 -17.69 12.22 -9.15
CA GLU A 128 -18.94 11.51 -9.36
C GLU A 128 -18.95 10.09 -8.74
N ILE A 129 -17.87 9.36 -8.87
CA ILE A 129 -17.73 8.04 -8.21
C ILE A 129 -17.84 8.19 -6.69
N LEU A 130 -17.09 9.10 -6.09
CA LEU A 130 -17.07 9.26 -4.65
C LEU A 130 -18.40 9.75 -4.08
N SER A 131 -19.10 10.66 -4.78
CA SER A 131 -20.37 11.24 -4.30
C SER A 131 -21.60 10.40 -4.63
N LYS A 132 -21.63 9.70 -5.78
CA LYS A 132 -22.86 9.10 -6.32
C LYS A 132 -22.90 7.58 -6.26
N PHE A 133 -21.75 6.88 -6.33
CA PHE A 133 -21.74 5.42 -6.35
C PHE A 133 -22.19 4.84 -5.01
N LYS A 134 -23.05 3.85 -5.06
CA LYS A 134 -23.43 3.07 -3.89
C LYS A 134 -22.23 2.28 -3.37
N ASN A 135 -21.48 1.65 -4.29
CA ASN A 135 -20.31 0.84 -4.00
C ASN A 135 -19.05 1.59 -4.41
N LEU A 136 -18.18 1.93 -3.43
CA LEU A 136 -16.91 2.57 -3.72
C LEU A 136 -15.91 1.57 -4.32
N PRO A 137 -14.98 2.03 -5.17
CA PRO A 137 -13.86 1.20 -5.63
C PRO A 137 -13.05 0.63 -4.48
N THR A 138 -12.56 -0.59 -4.62
CA THR A 138 -11.58 -1.19 -3.69
C THR A 138 -10.19 -0.63 -3.92
N LEU A 139 -9.91 -0.18 -5.15
CA LEU A 139 -8.66 0.46 -5.55
C LEU A 139 -8.95 1.51 -6.62
N GLY A 140 -8.21 2.62 -6.59
CA GLY A 140 -8.24 3.65 -7.61
C GLY A 140 -6.89 4.32 -7.77
N ASP A 141 -6.07 3.84 -8.72
CA ASP A 141 -4.71 4.32 -8.97
C ASP A 141 -4.64 5.14 -10.25
N TYR A 142 -4.25 6.39 -10.12
CA TYR A 142 -3.90 7.26 -11.24
C TYR A 142 -2.44 7.05 -11.64
N LEU A 143 -2.21 6.96 -12.95
CA LEU A 143 -0.89 6.80 -13.55
C LEU A 143 -0.73 7.77 -14.72
N HIS A 144 0.36 8.55 -14.71
CA HIS A 144 0.82 9.26 -15.89
C HIS A 144 1.58 8.31 -16.82
N ARG A 145 1.64 8.61 -18.12
CA ARG A 145 2.40 7.84 -19.12
C ARG A 145 3.85 7.60 -18.69
N ASP A 146 4.51 8.58 -18.07
CA ASP A 146 5.89 8.44 -17.61
C ASP A 146 6.04 7.39 -16.51
N CYS A 147 5.03 7.25 -15.62
CA CYS A 147 5.01 6.19 -14.63
C CYS A 147 4.89 4.81 -15.28
N TYR A 148 4.09 4.70 -16.36
CA TYR A 148 4.01 3.48 -17.14
C TYR A 148 5.37 3.12 -17.77
N ASP A 149 6.06 4.11 -18.36
CA ASP A 149 7.37 3.91 -18.97
C ASP A 149 8.43 3.54 -17.94
N ALA A 150 8.40 4.16 -16.77
CA ALA A 150 9.27 3.80 -15.65
C ALA A 150 9.00 2.35 -15.17
N ALA A 151 7.73 1.98 -14.99
CA ALA A 151 7.36 0.61 -14.63
C ALA A 151 7.79 -0.41 -15.69
N LYS A 152 7.58 -0.11 -16.97
CA LYS A 152 8.03 -0.95 -18.09
C LYS A 152 9.54 -1.17 -18.05
N LYS A 153 10.31 -0.14 -17.70
CA LYS A 153 11.78 -0.18 -17.68
C LYS A 153 12.33 -0.89 -16.44
N TYR A 154 11.76 -0.61 -15.24
CA TYR A 154 12.40 -0.95 -13.97
C TYR A 154 11.73 -2.08 -13.18
N SER A 155 10.52 -2.54 -13.55
CA SER A 155 9.80 -3.56 -12.78
C SER A 155 9.75 -4.94 -13.44
N LYS A 156 10.49 -5.12 -14.55
CA LYS A 156 10.44 -6.35 -15.36
C LYS A 156 10.86 -7.60 -14.58
N ASP A 157 11.91 -7.50 -13.77
CA ASP A 157 12.40 -8.58 -12.92
C ASP A 157 11.36 -9.02 -11.88
N ASN A 158 10.76 -8.05 -11.19
CA ASN A 158 9.71 -8.32 -10.20
C ASN A 158 8.48 -8.95 -10.87
N PHE A 159 8.07 -8.42 -12.01
CA PHE A 159 6.94 -8.96 -12.76
C PHE A 159 7.17 -10.43 -13.15
N ILE A 160 8.34 -10.75 -13.69
CA ILE A 160 8.66 -12.11 -14.13
C ILE A 160 8.70 -13.06 -12.93
N VAL A 161 9.28 -12.63 -11.80
CA VAL A 161 9.29 -13.45 -10.58
C VAL A 161 7.87 -13.71 -10.09
N ILE A 162 7.01 -12.68 -10.05
CA ILE A 162 5.62 -12.83 -9.62
C ILE A 162 4.85 -13.75 -10.57
N GLU A 163 5.01 -13.56 -11.89
CA GLU A 163 4.30 -14.34 -12.91
C GLU A 163 4.72 -15.82 -12.92
N LYS A 164 6.02 -16.10 -12.81
CA LYS A 164 6.58 -17.45 -12.95
C LYS A 164 6.66 -18.22 -11.63
N LEU A 165 6.96 -17.55 -10.52
CA LEU A 165 7.24 -18.17 -9.24
C LEU A 165 6.22 -17.82 -8.15
N GLY A 166 5.42 -16.77 -8.35
CA GLY A 166 4.46 -16.26 -7.38
C GLY A 166 5.08 -15.32 -6.34
N THR A 167 4.21 -14.60 -5.63
CA THR A 167 4.61 -13.56 -4.66
C THR A 167 5.42 -14.08 -3.47
N LYS A 168 5.29 -15.35 -3.13
CA LYS A 168 6.02 -16.00 -2.02
C LYS A 168 7.55 -15.96 -2.20
N PHE A 169 8.05 -15.81 -3.42
CA PHE A 169 9.47 -15.73 -3.72
C PHE A 169 10.06 -14.31 -3.66
N LEU A 170 9.22 -13.28 -3.56
CA LEU A 170 9.69 -11.88 -3.46
C LEU A 170 10.62 -11.63 -2.26
N PRO A 171 10.34 -12.11 -1.03
CA PRO A 171 11.28 -11.97 0.08
C PRO A 171 12.64 -12.58 -0.19
N THR A 172 12.69 -13.73 -0.85
CA THR A 172 13.94 -14.39 -1.24
C THR A 172 14.72 -13.56 -2.26
N LEU A 173 14.03 -13.01 -3.27
CA LEU A 173 14.64 -12.13 -4.26
C LEU A 173 15.23 -10.87 -3.61
N PHE A 174 14.48 -10.22 -2.72
CA PHE A 174 14.96 -9.02 -2.02
C PHE A 174 16.13 -9.31 -1.08
N ASN A 175 16.11 -10.45 -0.38
CA ASN A 175 17.24 -10.88 0.43
C ASN A 175 18.48 -11.16 -0.42
N LEU A 176 18.33 -11.78 -1.58
CA LEU A 176 19.43 -12.01 -2.51
C LEU A 176 20.02 -10.68 -3.00
N LYS A 177 19.19 -9.75 -3.46
CA LYS A 177 19.61 -8.41 -3.88
C LYS A 177 20.40 -7.71 -2.77
N ARG A 178 19.86 -7.71 -1.54
CA ARG A 178 20.53 -7.11 -0.38
C ARG A 178 21.89 -7.74 -0.10
N ASN A 179 21.99 -9.07 -0.14
CA ASN A 179 23.26 -9.76 0.12
C ASN A 179 24.29 -9.45 -0.97
N VAL A 180 23.89 -9.38 -2.23
CA VAL A 180 24.75 -8.95 -3.35
C VAL A 180 25.24 -7.53 -3.13
N ASP A 181 24.38 -6.60 -2.72
CA ASP A 181 24.79 -5.21 -2.47
C ASP A 181 25.74 -5.09 -1.26
N ILE A 182 25.54 -5.88 -0.19
CA ILE A 182 26.46 -5.93 0.94
C ILE A 182 27.87 -6.40 0.51
N ILE A 183 27.93 -7.43 -0.36
CA ILE A 183 29.21 -7.94 -0.88
C ILE A 183 29.84 -6.91 -1.83
N ALA A 184 29.03 -6.35 -2.75
CA ALA A 184 29.50 -5.35 -3.71
C ALA A 184 30.02 -4.08 -3.02
N GLY A 185 29.39 -3.62 -1.93
CA GLY A 185 29.81 -2.47 -1.16
C GLY A 185 31.19 -2.62 -0.48
N LYS A 186 31.72 -3.84 -0.37
CA LYS A 186 33.10 -4.10 0.09
C LYS A 186 34.12 -3.94 -1.02
N ILE A 187 33.71 -3.81 -2.27
CA ILE A 187 34.56 -3.74 -3.44
C ILE A 187 34.54 -2.31 -3.98
N LYS A 188 35.62 -1.55 -3.79
CA LYS A 188 35.72 -0.12 -4.13
C LYS A 188 35.39 0.25 -5.59
N PHE A 189 35.49 -0.69 -6.53
CA PHE A 189 35.26 -0.44 -7.96
C PHE A 189 33.80 -0.69 -8.38
N LEU A 190 32.97 -1.29 -7.52
CA LEU A 190 31.58 -1.53 -7.85
C LEU A 190 30.71 -0.33 -7.47
N PRO A 191 29.75 0.02 -8.32
CA PRO A 191 28.86 1.14 -8.02
C PRO A 191 27.87 0.77 -6.92
N ASP A 192 27.36 1.80 -6.22
CA ASP A 192 26.25 1.64 -5.29
C ASP A 192 25.05 0.98 -5.98
N LYS A 193 24.30 0.17 -5.21
CA LYS A 193 23.16 -0.62 -5.70
C LYS A 193 23.50 -1.49 -6.91
N PHE A 194 24.63 -2.18 -6.82
CA PHE A 194 25.12 -3.04 -7.90
C PHE A 194 24.10 -4.11 -8.29
N SER A 195 23.36 -4.67 -7.33
CA SER A 195 22.31 -5.66 -7.60
C SER A 195 21.24 -5.13 -8.54
N ASP A 196 20.78 -3.90 -8.35
CA ASP A 196 19.74 -3.31 -9.21
C ASP A 196 20.26 -3.06 -10.62
N ARG A 197 21.52 -2.60 -10.76
CA ARG A 197 22.15 -2.39 -12.07
C ARG A 197 22.35 -3.72 -12.83
N LEU A 198 22.79 -4.75 -12.11
CA LEU A 198 22.96 -6.09 -12.66
C LEU A 198 21.59 -6.66 -13.11
N MET A 199 20.59 -6.59 -12.25
CA MET A 199 19.24 -7.05 -12.60
C MET A 199 18.63 -6.27 -13.76
N GLN A 200 18.88 -4.96 -13.83
CA GLN A 200 18.45 -4.14 -14.95
C GLN A 200 19.14 -4.59 -16.25
N PHE A 201 20.44 -4.85 -16.21
CA PHE A 201 21.17 -5.38 -17.38
C PHE A 201 20.63 -6.74 -17.81
N ILE A 202 20.45 -7.67 -16.87
CA ILE A 202 19.86 -9.00 -17.13
C ILE A 202 18.45 -8.85 -17.70
N SER A 203 17.67 -7.89 -17.22
CA SER A 203 16.30 -7.66 -17.67
C SER A 203 16.18 -7.27 -19.15
N LEU A 204 17.26 -6.77 -19.76
CA LEU A 204 17.30 -6.48 -21.20
C LEU A 204 17.20 -7.77 -22.03
N LEU A 205 17.64 -8.91 -21.48
CA LEU A 205 17.57 -10.21 -22.13
C LEU A 205 16.18 -10.84 -22.10
N PHE A 206 15.30 -10.33 -21.23
CA PHE A 206 13.94 -10.84 -21.13
C PHE A 206 13.00 -10.17 -22.15
N PRO A 207 11.99 -10.90 -22.65
CA PRO A 207 11.00 -10.34 -23.54
C PRO A 207 10.16 -9.25 -22.87
N ASN A 208 9.42 -8.51 -23.67
CA ASN A 208 8.49 -7.52 -23.17
C ASN A 208 7.43 -8.18 -22.27
N HIS A 209 7.29 -7.71 -21.04
CA HIS A 209 6.41 -8.31 -20.05
C HIS A 209 4.99 -7.70 -20.04
N LEU A 210 4.82 -6.54 -20.69
CA LEU A 210 3.53 -5.88 -20.78
C LEU A 210 2.78 -6.32 -22.05
N PRO A 211 1.46 -6.59 -21.95
CA PRO A 211 0.66 -6.96 -23.10
C PRO A 211 0.62 -5.83 -24.15
N LYS A 212 0.65 -6.18 -25.42
CA LYS A 212 0.55 -5.22 -26.55
C LYS A 212 -0.68 -4.29 -26.44
N ARG A 213 -1.77 -4.77 -25.85
CA ARG A 213 -2.95 -3.95 -25.59
C ARG A 213 -2.65 -2.79 -24.66
N MET A 214 -1.85 -3.00 -23.61
CA MET A 214 -1.47 -1.95 -22.66
C MET A 214 -0.55 -0.93 -23.33
N GLU A 215 0.35 -1.37 -24.21
CA GLU A 215 1.20 -0.44 -24.97
C GLU A 215 0.38 0.47 -25.89
N LYS A 216 -0.63 -0.10 -26.60
CA LYS A 216 -1.55 0.72 -27.41
C LYS A 216 -2.31 1.76 -26.60
N PHE A 217 -2.73 1.42 -25.39
CA PHE A 217 -3.37 2.38 -24.47
C PHE A 217 -2.40 3.48 -24.04
N ARG A 218 -1.17 3.10 -23.66
CA ARG A 218 -0.10 4.02 -23.30
C ARG A 218 0.21 4.99 -24.45
N ASP A 219 0.27 4.50 -25.69
CA ASP A 219 0.56 5.37 -26.85
C ASP A 219 -0.59 6.34 -27.17
N ARG A 220 -1.83 5.92 -26.91
CA ARG A 220 -3.04 6.70 -27.19
C ARG A 220 -3.32 7.77 -26.14
N PHE A 221 -3.04 7.48 -24.84
CA PHE A 221 -3.43 8.33 -23.73
C PHE A 221 -2.22 8.74 -22.89
N GLU A 222 -2.25 9.96 -22.37
CA GLU A 222 -1.24 10.48 -21.45
C GLU A 222 -1.55 10.15 -19.99
N HIS A 223 -2.84 10.15 -19.66
CA HIS A 223 -3.34 9.89 -18.31
C HIS A 223 -4.11 8.58 -18.28
N HIS A 224 -3.82 7.77 -17.27
CA HIS A 224 -4.44 6.47 -17.06
C HIS A 224 -5.00 6.35 -15.65
N TRP A 225 -6.11 5.63 -15.50
CA TRP A 225 -6.68 5.33 -14.20
C TRP A 225 -7.09 3.86 -14.13
N ILE A 226 -6.56 3.17 -13.10
CA ILE A 226 -6.90 1.79 -12.79
C ILE A 226 -7.92 1.83 -11.66
N ILE A 227 -9.12 1.31 -11.91
CA ILE A 227 -10.20 1.25 -10.93
C ILE A 227 -10.58 -0.21 -10.73
N GLU A 228 -10.44 -0.71 -9.50
CA GLU A 228 -10.92 -2.04 -9.14
C GLU A 228 -12.26 -1.93 -8.43
N MET A 229 -13.22 -2.69 -8.93
CA MET A 229 -14.56 -2.83 -8.36
C MET A 229 -14.81 -4.27 -7.97
N SER A 230 -15.57 -4.47 -6.91
CA SER A 230 -15.96 -5.80 -6.45
C SER A 230 -17.47 -6.00 -6.43
N ASP A 231 -17.86 -7.25 -6.61
CA ASP A 231 -19.23 -7.77 -6.50
C ASP A 231 -20.29 -6.90 -7.21
N GLU A 232 -21.25 -6.33 -6.49
CA GLU A 232 -22.33 -5.50 -7.05
C GLU A 232 -21.81 -4.21 -7.71
N GLY A 233 -20.69 -3.65 -7.21
CA GLY A 233 -20.08 -2.45 -7.75
C GLY A 233 -19.60 -2.59 -9.19
N ILE A 234 -19.32 -3.83 -9.64
CA ILE A 234 -18.88 -4.11 -11.01
C ILE A 234 -19.92 -3.68 -12.03
N ASN A 235 -21.19 -4.01 -11.79
CA ASN A 235 -22.28 -3.69 -12.72
C ASN A 235 -22.62 -2.19 -12.69
N GLU A 236 -22.58 -1.58 -11.51
CA GLU A 236 -22.75 -0.13 -11.33
C GLU A 236 -21.70 0.63 -12.13
N ALA A 237 -20.41 0.30 -11.96
CA ALA A 237 -19.33 0.93 -12.68
C ALA A 237 -19.41 0.71 -14.19
N ARG A 238 -19.71 -0.51 -14.65
CA ARG A 238 -19.84 -0.81 -16.08
C ARG A 238 -20.90 0.04 -16.74
N LYS A 239 -22.09 0.12 -16.12
CA LYS A 239 -23.19 0.93 -16.64
C LYS A 239 -22.79 2.41 -16.72
N TYR A 240 -22.18 2.90 -15.65
CA TYR A 240 -21.77 4.31 -15.57
C TYR A 240 -20.68 4.64 -16.60
N PHE A 241 -19.60 3.83 -16.71
CA PHE A 241 -18.54 4.10 -17.67
C PHE A 241 -19.00 4.01 -19.12
N ASN A 242 -19.90 3.08 -19.45
CA ASN A 242 -20.48 3.02 -20.79
C ASN A 242 -21.29 4.27 -21.13
N GLN A 243 -21.96 4.88 -20.16
CA GLN A 243 -22.69 6.14 -20.38
C GLN A 243 -21.77 7.37 -20.40
N PHE A 244 -20.70 7.34 -19.62
CA PHE A 244 -19.80 8.48 -19.50
C PHE A 244 -18.86 8.64 -20.70
N PHE A 245 -18.45 7.54 -21.34
CA PHE A 245 -17.50 7.51 -22.45
C PHE A 245 -18.14 7.28 -23.84
N ASN A 246 -19.45 7.11 -23.94
CA ASN A 246 -20.20 7.13 -25.16
C ASN A 246 -20.86 8.50 -25.38
#